data_ac6997ba6f28409ba30ddb9796d2490f
#
_entry.id   ac6997ba6f28409ba30ddb9796d2490f
#
_cell.length_a   1.000
_cell.length_b   1.000
_cell.length_c   1.000
_cell.angle_alpha   90.00
_cell.angle_beta   90.00
_cell.angle_gamma   90.00
#
_symmetry.space_group_name_H-M   'P 1'
#
loop_
_entity.id
_entity.type
_entity.pdbx_description
1 polymer ?
#
loop_
_entity_poly.entity_id
_entity_poly.type
_entity_poly.pdbx_seq_one_letter_code
_entity_poly.pdbx_strand_id
1 'polypeptide(L)'
;MNQDDLTYLSSLPLEYRLERDGQTFLFVHGTPKDCNAAIRRGDSGEYLEKHIGGADADWIIMGHIHTPFMFRAHQKVFANTGAVGFSLNGDWRASCIVIDTADGSLAFRKVEYDIGKIVSLAKETQFCFSRERYKDALQRGWWEPIPYERRMTIDRFP
;
A
#
# COMPACT_ATOMS: atom_id res chain seq x y z
N MET A 1 9.12 -18.81 -2.36
CA MET A 1 9.25 -18.46 -0.94
C MET A 1 9.67 -19.72 -0.20
N ASN A 2 10.76 -19.68 0.55
CA ASN A 2 11.22 -20.80 1.38
C ASN A 2 10.59 -20.72 2.79
N GLN A 3 10.91 -21.70 3.67
CA GLN A 3 10.34 -21.76 5.04
C GLN A 3 10.82 -20.60 5.92
N ASP A 4 12.06 -20.16 5.72
CA ASP A 4 12.63 -19.04 6.50
C ASP A 4 11.93 -17.72 6.14
N ASP A 5 11.61 -17.51 4.85
CA ASP A 5 10.83 -16.35 4.41
C ASP A 5 9.44 -16.34 5.06
N LEU A 6 8.77 -17.49 5.12
CA LEU A 6 7.45 -17.62 5.75
C LEU A 6 7.52 -17.35 7.26
N THR A 7 8.53 -17.88 7.92
CA THR A 7 8.76 -17.66 9.35
C THR A 7 9.00 -16.17 9.63
N TYR A 8 9.84 -15.53 8.83
CA TYR A 8 10.10 -14.09 8.95
C TYR A 8 8.79 -13.28 8.75
N LEU A 9 8.04 -13.52 7.68
CA LEU A 9 6.82 -12.78 7.40
C LEU A 9 5.76 -12.98 8.48
N SER A 10 5.62 -14.19 9.02
CA SER A 10 4.66 -14.47 10.10
C SER A 10 5.06 -13.86 11.46
N SER A 11 6.31 -13.49 11.62
CA SER A 11 6.82 -12.82 12.82
C SER A 11 6.62 -11.29 12.80
N LEU A 12 6.27 -10.71 11.66
CA LEU A 12 6.07 -9.28 11.54
C LEU A 12 4.83 -8.82 12.31
N PRO A 13 4.90 -7.67 13.00
CA PRO A 13 3.75 -7.12 13.71
C PRO A 13 2.70 -6.60 12.71
N LEU A 14 1.44 -6.60 13.13
CA LEU A 14 0.33 -6.02 12.34
C LEU A 14 0.40 -4.49 12.27
N GLU A 15 0.99 -3.87 13.28
CA GLU A 15 1.24 -2.44 13.35
C GLU A 15 2.62 -2.16 13.96
N TYR A 16 3.21 -1.03 13.61
CA TYR A 16 4.44 -0.56 14.22
C TYR A 16 4.26 0.88 14.69
N ARG A 17 4.63 1.13 15.95
CA ARG A 17 4.57 2.46 16.57
C ARG A 17 5.98 2.99 16.76
N LEU A 18 6.18 4.26 16.38
CA LEU A 18 7.42 4.99 16.58
C LEU A 18 7.11 6.33 17.25
N GLU A 19 7.80 6.63 18.33
CA GLU A 19 7.83 7.97 18.92
C GLU A 19 9.13 8.65 18.53
N ARG A 20 9.03 9.83 17.93
CA ARG A 20 10.19 10.59 17.50
C ARG A 20 9.89 12.08 17.54
N ASP A 21 10.82 12.86 18.10
CA ASP A 21 10.76 14.33 18.17
C ASP A 21 9.39 14.86 18.69
N GLY A 22 8.84 14.21 19.72
CA GLY A 22 7.56 14.56 20.33
C GLY A 22 6.32 14.21 19.50
N GLN A 23 6.47 13.46 18.43
CA GLN A 23 5.36 12.97 17.59
C GLN A 23 5.28 11.44 17.61
N THR A 24 4.06 10.95 17.49
CA THR A 24 3.77 9.50 17.44
C THR A 24 3.35 9.11 16.03
N PHE A 25 4.06 8.14 15.47
CA PHE A 25 3.81 7.57 14.13
C PHE A 25 3.28 6.15 14.29
N LEU A 26 2.13 5.86 13.69
CA LEU A 26 1.55 4.52 13.61
C LEU A 26 1.61 4.04 12.18
N PHE A 27 2.31 2.94 11.95
CA PHE A 27 2.44 2.29 10.64
C PHE A 27 1.53 1.07 10.60
N VAL A 28 0.67 1.01 9.58
CA VAL A 28 -0.28 -0.09 9.36
C VAL A 28 -0.35 -0.42 7.88
N HIS A 29 -0.83 -1.63 7.51
CA HIS A 29 -1.04 -1.94 6.10
C HIS A 29 -2.28 -1.22 5.53
N GLY A 30 -3.45 -1.47 6.09
CA GLY A 30 -4.71 -0.81 5.72
C GLY A 30 -5.08 0.32 6.66
N THR A 31 -5.92 0.04 7.63
CA THR A 31 -6.30 0.98 8.69
C THR A 31 -5.93 0.43 10.07
N PRO A 32 -5.89 1.25 11.13
CA PRO A 32 -5.65 0.76 12.48
C PRO A 32 -6.61 -0.34 12.96
N LYS A 33 -7.81 -0.39 12.39
CA LYS A 33 -8.86 -1.37 12.78
C LYS A 33 -8.99 -2.54 11.83
N ASP A 34 -8.57 -2.40 10.58
CA ASP A 34 -8.76 -3.42 9.56
C ASP A 34 -7.67 -3.31 8.50
N CYS A 35 -6.84 -4.33 8.36
CA CYS A 35 -5.76 -4.37 7.37
C CYS A 35 -6.26 -4.45 5.91
N ASN A 36 -7.53 -4.78 5.69
CA ASN A 36 -8.17 -4.82 4.37
C ASN A 36 -9.00 -3.56 4.05
N ALA A 37 -9.20 -2.68 5.01
CA ALA A 37 -9.87 -1.41 4.79
C ALA A 37 -8.91 -0.32 4.31
N ALA A 38 -9.45 0.71 3.68
CA ALA A 38 -8.68 1.81 3.14
C ALA A 38 -9.27 3.16 3.59
N ILE A 39 -8.42 4.07 4.00
CA ILE A 39 -8.77 5.48 4.22
C ILE A 39 -8.30 6.27 3.00
N ARG A 40 -9.15 7.16 2.50
CA ARG A 40 -8.89 8.03 1.35
C ARG A 40 -9.17 9.48 1.68
N ARG A 41 -8.55 10.35 0.93
CA ARG A 41 -8.88 11.78 1.00
C ARG A 41 -10.34 11.98 0.56
N GLY A 42 -11.13 12.61 1.43
CA GLY A 42 -12.56 12.87 1.18
C GLY A 42 -13.51 11.87 1.84
N ASP A 43 -12.99 10.85 2.52
CA ASP A 43 -13.84 10.00 3.37
C ASP A 43 -14.52 10.84 4.47
N SER A 44 -15.73 10.44 4.83
CA SER A 44 -16.50 11.14 5.86
C SER A 44 -15.83 11.07 7.24
N GLY A 45 -16.10 12.05 8.09
CA GLY A 45 -15.59 12.04 9.46
C GLY A 45 -16.01 10.79 10.23
N GLU A 46 -17.23 10.31 10.03
CA GLU A 46 -17.75 9.08 10.63
C GLU A 46 -16.96 7.85 10.15
N TYR A 47 -16.64 7.78 8.87
CA TYR A 47 -15.83 6.69 8.32
C TYR A 47 -14.42 6.70 8.89
N LEU A 48 -13.79 7.88 8.97
CA LEU A 48 -12.47 8.04 9.58
C LEU A 48 -12.49 7.58 11.04
N GLU A 49 -13.43 8.06 11.83
CA GLU A 49 -13.54 7.69 13.27
C GLU A 49 -13.70 6.18 13.46
N LYS A 50 -14.56 5.56 12.66
CA LYS A 50 -14.75 4.10 12.66
C LYS A 50 -13.45 3.34 12.42
N HIS A 51 -12.62 3.78 11.48
CA HIS A 51 -11.42 3.06 11.03
C HIS A 51 -10.15 3.48 11.75
N ILE A 52 -10.10 4.67 12.33
CA ILE A 52 -9.04 5.12 13.24
C ILE A 52 -9.19 4.43 14.60
N GLY A 53 -10.44 4.33 15.08
CA GLY A 53 -10.80 3.62 16.29
C GLY A 53 -10.10 4.13 17.55
N GLY A 54 -9.90 5.43 17.67
CA GLY A 54 -9.21 6.02 18.80
C GLY A 54 -7.68 5.78 18.81
N ALA A 55 -7.08 5.47 17.66
CA ALA A 55 -5.62 5.32 17.56
C ALA A 55 -4.92 6.58 18.08
N ASP A 56 -4.16 6.42 19.16
CA ASP A 56 -3.36 7.48 19.75
C ASP A 56 -2.06 7.65 18.99
N ALA A 57 -2.12 8.40 17.89
CA ALA A 57 -1.00 8.72 17.03
C ALA A 57 -1.25 10.05 16.29
N ASP A 58 -0.20 10.84 16.10
CA ASP A 58 -0.24 12.08 15.31
C ASP A 58 -0.23 11.78 13.81
N TRP A 59 0.48 10.74 13.42
CA TRP A 59 0.65 10.29 12.04
C TRP A 59 0.16 8.85 11.89
N ILE A 60 -0.71 8.62 10.90
CA ILE A 60 -1.15 7.28 10.47
C ILE A 60 -0.60 7.04 9.07
N ILE A 61 0.40 6.17 8.98
CA ILE A 61 1.13 5.83 7.75
C ILE A 61 0.60 4.50 7.24
N MET A 62 0.09 4.50 6.00
CA MET A 62 -0.64 3.38 5.43
C MET A 62 -0.05 2.93 4.09
N GLY A 63 -0.34 1.69 3.72
CA GLY A 63 -0.14 1.10 2.40
C GLY A 63 -1.47 0.77 1.71
N HIS A 64 -1.62 -0.46 1.23
CA HIS A 64 -2.84 -1.08 0.70
C HIS A 64 -3.40 -0.48 -0.60
N ILE A 65 -3.56 0.85 -0.70
CA ILE A 65 -4.23 1.51 -1.84
C ILE A 65 -3.34 1.58 -3.10
N HIS A 66 -2.02 1.47 -2.96
CA HIS A 66 -1.04 1.60 -4.04
C HIS A 66 -1.00 2.99 -4.72
N THR A 67 -1.63 3.99 -4.13
CA THR A 67 -1.63 5.38 -4.59
C THR A 67 -1.13 6.27 -3.46
N PRO A 68 -0.02 7.00 -3.66
CA PRO A 68 0.53 7.86 -2.62
C PRO A 68 -0.35 9.10 -2.43
N PHE A 69 -0.62 9.45 -1.20
CA PHE A 69 -1.31 10.69 -0.83
C PHE A 69 -0.98 11.10 0.61
N MET A 70 -1.30 12.33 0.94
CA MET A 70 -1.31 12.85 2.31
C MET A 70 -2.45 13.84 2.49
N PHE A 71 -3.09 13.82 3.65
CA PHE A 71 -4.05 14.82 4.09
C PHE A 71 -4.08 14.92 5.61
N ARG A 72 -4.70 15.98 6.13
CA ARG A 72 -4.92 16.20 7.56
C ARG A 72 -6.42 16.14 7.87
N ALA A 73 -6.77 15.41 8.92
CA ALA A 73 -8.11 15.35 9.47
C ALA A 73 -8.04 14.92 10.95
N HIS A 74 -9.02 15.30 11.77
CA HIS A 74 -9.09 14.92 13.20
C HIS A 74 -7.78 15.17 13.97
N GLN A 75 -7.09 16.28 13.68
CA GLN A 75 -5.78 16.65 14.25
C GLN A 75 -4.66 15.64 13.95
N LYS A 76 -4.86 14.73 13.00
CA LYS A 76 -3.90 13.71 12.58
C LYS A 76 -3.47 13.92 11.14
N VAL A 77 -2.29 13.40 10.82
CA VAL A 77 -1.80 13.29 9.44
C VAL A 77 -2.02 11.87 8.96
N PHE A 78 -2.67 11.74 7.83
CA PHE A 78 -2.86 10.47 7.12
C PHE A 78 -1.98 10.48 5.89
N ALA A 79 -1.12 9.48 5.74
CA ALA A 79 -0.28 9.34 4.57
C ALA A 79 -0.29 7.90 4.05
N ASN A 80 -0.42 7.74 2.74
CA ASN A 80 -0.25 6.47 2.07
C ASN A 80 1.07 6.52 1.29
N THR A 81 1.91 5.51 1.47
CA THR A 81 3.24 5.45 0.84
C THR A 81 3.17 5.17 -0.67
N GLY A 82 2.03 4.73 -1.17
CA GLY A 82 1.92 4.13 -2.49
C GLY A 82 2.41 2.70 -2.51
N ALA A 83 3.04 2.28 -3.58
CA ALA A 83 3.54 0.92 -3.75
C ALA A 83 5.00 0.89 -4.21
N VAL A 84 5.76 -0.08 -3.73
CA VAL A 84 7.11 -0.38 -4.25
C VAL A 84 7.00 -1.05 -5.61
N GLY A 85 6.03 -1.95 -5.77
CA GLY A 85 5.65 -2.54 -7.05
C GLY A 85 4.15 -2.48 -7.25
N PHE A 86 3.69 -2.52 -8.47
CA PHE A 86 2.27 -2.51 -8.80
C PHE A 86 1.55 -1.20 -8.42
N SER A 87 2.11 -0.08 -8.82
CA SER A 87 1.50 1.25 -8.67
C SER A 87 0.16 1.33 -9.41
N LEU A 88 -0.81 2.06 -8.85
CA LEU A 88 -2.17 2.21 -9.41
C LEU A 88 -2.56 3.68 -9.65
N ASN A 89 -1.58 4.56 -9.84
CA ASN A 89 -1.80 6.00 -10.01
C ASN A 89 -1.29 6.56 -11.35
N GLY A 90 -1.05 5.69 -12.33
CA GLY A 90 -0.52 6.07 -13.64
C GLY A 90 1.00 6.29 -13.69
N ASP A 91 1.70 6.10 -12.58
CA ASP A 91 3.15 6.21 -12.49
C ASP A 91 3.73 4.87 -12.00
N TRP A 92 4.41 4.15 -12.88
CA TRP A 92 4.93 2.80 -12.64
C TRP A 92 6.07 2.72 -11.62
N ARG A 93 6.72 3.83 -11.34
CA ARG A 93 7.87 3.87 -10.44
C ARG A 93 7.49 3.50 -9.01
N ALA A 94 8.39 2.84 -8.31
CA ALA A 94 8.25 2.57 -6.89
C ALA A 94 8.05 3.86 -6.10
N SER A 95 7.15 3.84 -5.13
CA SER A 95 6.85 5.00 -4.29
C SER A 95 7.27 4.76 -2.85
N CYS A 96 7.86 5.77 -2.24
CA CYS A 96 8.07 5.85 -0.81
C CYS A 96 7.84 7.28 -0.31
N ILE A 97 7.74 7.45 1.01
CA ILE A 97 7.72 8.75 1.67
C ILE A 97 8.97 8.91 2.53
N VAL A 98 9.44 10.13 2.61
CA VAL A 98 10.47 10.56 3.55
C VAL A 98 9.84 11.62 4.44
N ILE A 99 9.92 11.43 5.75
CA ILE A 99 9.41 12.36 6.75
C ILE A 99 10.60 12.89 7.52
N ASP A 100 10.74 14.22 7.58
CA ASP A 100 11.62 14.87 8.53
C ASP A 100 10.83 15.07 9.83
N THR A 101 11.24 14.38 10.88
CA THR A 101 10.50 14.38 12.14
C THR A 101 10.75 15.65 12.96
N ALA A 102 11.80 16.41 12.64
CA ALA A 102 12.12 17.65 13.34
C ALA A 102 11.16 18.80 12.96
N ASP A 103 10.70 18.85 11.70
CA ASP A 103 9.79 19.91 11.23
C ASP A 103 8.42 19.36 10.74
N GLY A 104 8.26 18.05 10.71
CA GLY A 104 7.03 17.38 10.25
C GLY A 104 6.81 17.52 8.74
N SER A 105 7.85 17.79 7.96
CA SER A 105 7.75 17.83 6.51
C SER A 105 7.70 16.42 5.93
N LEU A 106 6.94 16.23 4.84
CA LEU A 106 6.80 14.96 4.12
C LEU A 106 7.10 15.17 2.63
N ALA A 107 7.95 14.31 2.08
CA ALA A 107 8.25 14.28 0.66
C ALA A 107 7.93 12.90 0.06
N PHE A 108 7.18 12.89 -1.04
CA PHE A 108 7.03 11.70 -1.87
C PHE A 108 8.26 11.52 -2.76
N ARG A 109 8.77 10.29 -2.81
CA ARG A 109 9.87 9.90 -3.69
C ARG A 109 9.42 8.82 -4.64
N LYS A 110 9.91 8.91 -5.87
CA LYS A 110 9.68 7.93 -6.93
C LYS A 110 11.02 7.37 -7.37
N VAL A 111 11.11 6.04 -7.44
CA VAL A 111 12.34 5.32 -7.79
C VAL A 111 12.05 4.39 -8.97
N GLU A 112 12.83 4.52 -10.03
CA GLU A 112 12.77 3.62 -11.17
C GLU A 112 13.35 2.25 -10.81
N TYR A 113 12.79 1.19 -11.38
CA TYR A 113 13.29 -0.17 -11.24
C TYR A 113 13.14 -0.93 -12.56
N ASP A 114 13.85 -2.05 -12.68
CA ASP A 114 13.85 -2.89 -13.89
C ASP A 114 12.56 -3.73 -13.98
N ILE A 115 11.56 -3.15 -14.64
CA ILE A 115 10.28 -3.84 -14.94
C ILE A 115 10.51 -5.10 -15.77
N GLY A 116 11.48 -5.08 -16.72
CA GLY A 116 11.78 -6.21 -17.56
C GLY A 116 12.21 -7.43 -16.75
N LYS A 117 13.04 -7.21 -15.74
CA LYS A 117 13.46 -8.25 -14.80
C LYS A 117 12.28 -8.81 -14.00
N ILE A 118 11.40 -7.97 -13.46
CA ILE A 118 10.22 -8.41 -12.72
C ILE A 118 9.27 -9.22 -13.60
N VAL A 119 9.02 -8.77 -14.82
CA VAL A 119 8.18 -9.49 -15.79
C VAL A 119 8.80 -10.85 -16.14
N SER A 120 10.12 -10.93 -16.27
CA SER A 120 10.82 -12.20 -16.53
C SER A 120 10.67 -13.17 -15.37
N LEU A 121 10.86 -12.71 -14.12
CA LEU A 121 10.65 -13.52 -12.92
C LEU A 121 9.18 -14.00 -12.79
N ALA A 122 8.21 -13.14 -13.12
CA ALA A 122 6.80 -13.51 -13.11
C ALA A 122 6.44 -14.58 -14.15
N LYS A 123 7.24 -14.74 -15.24
CA LYS A 123 7.06 -15.83 -16.21
C LYS A 123 7.48 -17.19 -15.66
N GLU A 124 8.43 -17.20 -14.75
CA GLU A 124 8.98 -18.42 -14.13
C GLU A 124 8.14 -18.90 -12.96
N THR A 125 7.27 -18.05 -12.42
CA THR A 125 6.39 -18.34 -11.29
C THR A 125 4.96 -18.52 -11.75
N GLN A 126 4.20 -19.38 -11.05
CA GLN A 126 2.74 -19.49 -11.23
C GLN A 126 2.08 -18.26 -10.60
N PHE A 127 2.02 -17.17 -11.36
CA PHE A 127 1.38 -15.95 -10.89
C PHE A 127 -0.14 -16.03 -11.16
N CYS A 128 -0.95 -15.56 -10.19
CA CYS A 128 -2.41 -15.66 -10.24
C CYS A 128 -3.09 -14.75 -11.29
N PHE A 129 -2.33 -13.91 -11.99
CA PHE A 129 -2.85 -13.03 -13.05
C PHE A 129 -2.30 -13.41 -14.42
N SER A 130 -3.01 -13.07 -15.50
CA SER A 130 -2.45 -13.22 -16.83
C SER A 130 -1.17 -12.38 -16.94
N ARG A 131 -0.13 -12.97 -17.50
CA ARG A 131 1.22 -12.37 -17.58
C ARG A 131 1.22 -11.05 -18.36
N GLU A 132 0.45 -10.98 -19.44
CA GLU A 132 0.31 -9.79 -20.26
C GLU A 132 -0.35 -8.64 -19.49
N ARG A 133 -1.40 -8.91 -18.74
CA ARG A 133 -2.09 -7.90 -17.93
C ARG A 133 -1.21 -7.41 -16.78
N TYR A 134 -0.45 -8.31 -16.15
CA TYR A 134 0.48 -7.93 -15.10
C TYR A 134 1.60 -7.05 -15.64
N LYS A 135 2.18 -7.41 -16.79
CA LYS A 135 3.16 -6.58 -17.49
C LYS A 135 2.61 -5.20 -17.83
N ASP A 136 1.42 -5.16 -18.42
CA ASP A 136 0.76 -3.92 -18.82
C ASP A 136 0.48 -3.03 -17.60
N ALA A 137 -0.05 -3.61 -16.52
CA ALA A 137 -0.28 -2.91 -15.26
C ALA A 137 1.02 -2.35 -14.64
N LEU A 138 2.10 -3.11 -14.65
CA LEU A 138 3.41 -2.65 -14.19
C LEU A 138 3.93 -1.49 -15.04
N GLN A 139 3.80 -1.56 -16.36
CA GLN A 139 4.32 -0.54 -17.28
C GLN A 139 3.50 0.74 -17.27
N ARG A 140 2.19 0.65 -17.12
CA ARG A 140 1.28 1.80 -17.10
C ARG A 140 1.08 2.38 -15.70
N GLY A 141 1.44 1.66 -14.63
CA GLY A 141 1.09 2.03 -13.27
C GLY A 141 -0.43 2.05 -13.06
N TRP A 142 -1.17 1.23 -13.81
CA TRP A 142 -2.63 1.18 -13.78
C TRP A 142 -3.13 -0.25 -13.97
N TRP A 143 -4.18 -0.59 -13.25
CA TRP A 143 -4.86 -1.88 -13.35
C TRP A 143 -6.30 -1.66 -13.78
N GLU A 144 -6.66 -2.18 -14.95
CA GLU A 144 -8.07 -2.24 -15.35
C GLU A 144 -8.78 -3.36 -14.59
N PRO A 145 -9.83 -3.05 -13.82
CA PRO A 145 -10.60 -4.09 -13.15
C PRO A 145 -11.16 -5.06 -14.19
N ILE A 146 -11.10 -6.37 -13.88
CA ILE A 146 -11.77 -7.40 -14.70
C ILE A 146 -13.27 -7.11 -14.62
N PRO A 147 -13.99 -6.94 -15.74
CA PRO A 147 -15.45 -6.86 -15.74
C PRO A 147 -16.04 -8.02 -14.92
N TYR A 148 -17.05 -7.72 -14.12
CA TYR A 148 -17.66 -8.68 -13.18
C TYR A 148 -18.04 -10.01 -13.87
N GLU A 149 -18.51 -9.94 -15.11
CA GLU A 149 -18.88 -11.08 -15.94
C GLU A 149 -17.71 -12.06 -16.23
N ARG A 150 -16.46 -11.57 -16.17
CA ARG A 150 -15.25 -12.39 -16.32
C ARG A 150 -14.65 -12.86 -15.01
N ARG A 151 -15.11 -12.36 -13.85
CA ARG A 151 -14.61 -12.79 -12.55
C ARG A 151 -15.03 -14.20 -12.19
N MET A 152 -16.19 -14.65 -12.69
CA MET A 152 -16.73 -15.99 -12.42
C MET A 152 -15.95 -17.14 -13.10
N THR A 153 -15.05 -16.86 -14.04
CA THR A 153 -14.25 -17.90 -14.69
C THR A 153 -12.90 -18.14 -14.01
N ILE A 154 -12.54 -17.36 -13.01
CA ILE A 154 -11.26 -17.47 -12.29
C ILE A 154 -11.37 -18.41 -11.07
N ASP A 155 -12.58 -18.66 -10.57
CA ASP A 155 -12.84 -19.50 -9.39
C ASP A 155 -12.75 -21.02 -9.66
N ARG A 156 -12.29 -21.42 -10.85
CA ARG A 156 -12.02 -22.82 -11.16
C ARG A 156 -10.53 -23.04 -11.37
N PHE A 157 -9.80 -23.04 -10.28
CA PHE A 157 -8.51 -23.74 -10.24
C PHE A 157 -8.76 -25.15 -9.67
N PRO A 158 -8.19 -26.19 -10.35
CA PRO A 158 -8.23 -27.55 -9.84
C PRO A 158 -7.38 -27.69 -8.58
#